data_1c2eb28eeb134d3d33e59e8742a00d5a
#
_entry.id   1c2eb28eeb134d3d33e59e8742a00d5a
#
_cell.length_a   1.000
_cell.length_b   1.000
_cell.length_c   1.000
_cell.angle_alpha   90.00
_cell.angle_beta   90.00
_cell.angle_gamma   90.00
#
_symmetry.space_group_name_H-M   'P 1'
#
loop_
_entity.id
_entity.type
_entity.pdbx_description
1 polymer ?
#
loop_
_entity_poly.entity_id
_entity_poly.type
_entity_poly.pdbx_seq_one_letter_code
_entity_poly.pdbx_strand_id
1 'polypeptide(L)'
;MDTKTLNEQVAEVMNNKKTTTEQKHISLVKLGLQRYEISLLLNIKPQRAPRPMTAMQLTFGVEIETYNVNRDLMVSQAAFNDLPIRYEGYNHHDSHDTFRFVSDGSISGINPIECVTPILKGRDGFSALENACKTLNEVGAKVNRSTGLHVHIGAAKLTVEQYINVFANYQMLEAVIDTFMANSRRANNNTYCQSLIGVNLTDCKTREDVWQAFDSSRYYKVNPESFSRHKTIEFRQHQGSTDYTKIKMWVTFCAKLVVWSMDNRMTAPISSIDDIPFLNKTEKAFFSRRKKQLA
;
A
#
# COMPACT_ATOMS: atom_id res chain seq x y z
N MET A 1 -20.01 -40.82 20.15
CA MET A 1 -20.69 -39.55 20.46
C MET A 1 -20.98 -38.88 19.12
N ASP A 2 -22.24 -38.86 18.72
CA ASP A 2 -22.63 -38.21 17.46
C ASP A 2 -22.43 -36.71 17.60
N THR A 3 -21.52 -36.16 16.79
CA THR A 3 -21.28 -34.73 16.71
C THR A 3 -22.46 -34.08 15.97
N LYS A 4 -23.25 -33.24 16.68
CA LYS A 4 -24.34 -32.47 16.07
C LYS A 4 -23.83 -31.66 14.88
N THR A 5 -24.57 -31.68 13.79
CA THR A 5 -24.29 -30.84 12.62
C THR A 5 -24.44 -29.35 12.97
N LEU A 6 -23.82 -28.46 12.19
CA LEU A 6 -23.96 -26.99 12.39
C LEU A 6 -25.44 -26.58 12.36
N ASN A 7 -26.25 -27.14 11.47
CA ASN A 7 -27.66 -26.83 11.35
C ASN A 7 -28.46 -27.22 12.60
N GLU A 8 -28.14 -28.36 13.22
CA GLU A 8 -28.76 -28.80 14.48
C GLU A 8 -28.38 -27.88 15.65
N GLN A 9 -27.12 -27.46 15.71
CA GLN A 9 -26.65 -26.51 16.73
C GLN A 9 -27.32 -25.11 16.58
N VAL A 10 -27.46 -24.61 15.34
CA VAL A 10 -28.17 -23.37 15.05
C VAL A 10 -29.65 -23.48 15.45
N ALA A 11 -30.30 -24.57 15.09
CA ALA A 11 -31.72 -24.81 15.47
C ALA A 11 -31.91 -24.85 16.99
N GLU A 12 -30.99 -25.45 17.72
CA GLU A 12 -31.01 -25.50 19.19
C GLU A 12 -30.91 -24.09 19.81
N VAL A 13 -29.98 -23.26 19.30
CA VAL A 13 -29.86 -21.87 19.75
C VAL A 13 -31.12 -21.07 19.44
N MET A 14 -31.69 -21.22 18.24
CA MET A 14 -32.89 -20.50 17.82
C MET A 14 -34.15 -20.88 18.61
N ASN A 15 -34.30 -22.17 18.88
CA ASN A 15 -35.48 -22.71 19.59
C ASN A 15 -35.43 -22.54 21.11
N ASN A 16 -34.30 -22.10 21.67
CA ASN A 16 -34.16 -21.87 23.09
C ASN A 16 -34.97 -20.63 23.51
N LYS A 17 -36.13 -20.85 24.14
CA LYS A 17 -37.02 -19.80 24.60
C LYS A 17 -36.54 -19.06 25.86
N LYS A 18 -35.51 -19.57 26.54
CA LYS A 18 -34.94 -18.96 27.76
C LYS A 18 -33.84 -17.95 27.49
N THR A 19 -33.35 -17.85 26.24
CA THR A 19 -32.26 -16.95 25.86
C THR A 19 -32.80 -15.69 25.20
N THR A 20 -32.19 -14.55 25.54
CA THR A 20 -32.47 -13.26 24.89
C THR A 20 -31.92 -13.23 23.45
N THR A 21 -32.39 -12.28 22.64
CA THR A 21 -31.86 -12.07 21.27
C THR A 21 -30.35 -11.83 21.27
N GLU A 22 -29.82 -11.08 22.25
CA GLU A 22 -28.39 -10.82 22.41
C GLU A 22 -27.61 -12.08 22.76
N GLN A 23 -28.13 -12.93 23.67
CA GLN A 23 -27.50 -14.21 23.99
C GLN A 23 -27.50 -15.18 22.80
N LYS A 24 -28.60 -15.20 22.00
CA LYS A 24 -28.67 -15.96 20.77
C LYS A 24 -27.63 -15.46 19.76
N HIS A 25 -27.50 -14.14 19.59
CA HIS A 25 -26.51 -13.53 18.73
C HIS A 25 -25.08 -13.99 19.10
N ILE A 26 -24.71 -13.89 20.39
CA ILE A 26 -23.40 -14.34 20.89
C ILE A 26 -23.17 -15.84 20.61
N SER A 27 -24.20 -16.68 20.81
CA SER A 27 -24.09 -18.11 20.56
C SER A 27 -23.91 -18.45 19.08
N LEU A 28 -24.61 -17.76 18.18
CA LEU A 28 -24.49 -17.93 16.72
C LEU A 28 -23.12 -17.46 16.20
N VAL A 29 -22.57 -16.37 16.77
CA VAL A 29 -21.17 -15.95 16.48
C VAL A 29 -20.18 -17.04 16.88
N LYS A 30 -20.36 -17.67 18.06
CA LYS A 30 -19.49 -18.77 18.52
C LYS A 30 -19.57 -20.02 17.62
N LEU A 31 -20.70 -20.22 16.95
CA LEU A 31 -20.87 -21.28 15.95
C LEU A 31 -20.27 -20.93 14.57
N GLY A 32 -19.68 -19.74 14.43
CA GLY A 32 -19.01 -19.32 13.20
C GLY A 32 -19.91 -18.66 12.15
N LEU A 33 -21.19 -18.36 12.47
CA LEU A 33 -22.06 -17.70 11.53
C LEU A 33 -21.64 -16.24 11.28
N GLN A 34 -21.82 -15.79 10.04
CA GLN A 34 -21.57 -14.41 9.67
C GLN A 34 -22.67 -13.48 10.16
N ARG A 35 -22.35 -12.22 10.43
CA ARG A 35 -23.30 -11.21 10.95
C ARG A 35 -24.58 -11.11 10.14
N TYR A 36 -24.50 -11.25 8.82
CA TYR A 36 -25.65 -11.19 7.93
C TYR A 36 -26.59 -12.40 8.13
N GLU A 37 -26.05 -13.61 8.27
CA GLU A 37 -26.81 -14.85 8.53
C GLU A 37 -27.52 -14.77 9.88
N ILE A 38 -26.80 -14.27 10.90
CA ILE A 38 -27.37 -14.04 12.23
C ILE A 38 -28.53 -13.03 12.17
N SER A 39 -28.36 -11.95 11.38
CA SER A 39 -29.42 -10.94 11.21
C SER A 39 -30.68 -11.51 10.57
N LEU A 40 -30.53 -12.39 9.59
CA LEU A 40 -31.66 -13.11 8.97
C LEU A 40 -32.34 -14.04 9.97
N LEU A 41 -31.55 -14.85 10.70
CA LEU A 41 -32.10 -15.80 11.69
C LEU A 41 -32.82 -15.12 12.82
N LEU A 42 -32.33 -14.02 13.34
CA LEU A 42 -32.90 -13.28 14.46
C LEU A 42 -33.97 -12.26 14.04
N ASN A 43 -34.27 -12.16 12.73
CA ASN A 43 -35.18 -11.16 12.16
C ASN A 43 -34.84 -9.72 12.59
N ILE A 44 -33.55 -9.43 12.76
CA ILE A 44 -33.05 -8.09 13.04
C ILE A 44 -32.81 -7.43 11.67
N LYS A 45 -33.20 -6.14 11.51
CA LYS A 45 -32.87 -5.42 10.29
C LYS A 45 -31.35 -5.61 9.98
N PRO A 46 -30.99 -6.20 8.83
CA PRO A 46 -29.60 -6.42 8.53
C PRO A 46 -28.88 -5.07 8.58
N GLN A 47 -27.96 -4.92 9.53
CA GLN A 47 -26.96 -3.90 9.36
C GLN A 47 -26.31 -4.20 8.03
N ARG A 48 -26.40 -3.26 7.07
CA ARG A 48 -25.73 -3.40 5.77
C ARG A 48 -24.34 -3.91 6.07
N ALA A 49 -23.97 -5.05 5.46
CA ALA A 49 -22.61 -5.53 5.55
C ALA A 49 -21.69 -4.34 5.27
N PRO A 50 -20.71 -4.06 6.12
CA PRO A 50 -19.82 -2.94 5.89
C PRO A 50 -19.32 -3.08 4.45
N ARG A 51 -19.49 -2.03 3.64
CA ARG A 51 -19.01 -2.07 2.25
C ARG A 51 -17.54 -2.43 2.28
N PRO A 52 -17.08 -3.39 1.46
CA PRO A 52 -15.68 -3.75 1.46
C PRO A 52 -14.85 -2.49 1.24
N MET A 53 -13.76 -2.37 1.99
CA MET A 53 -12.84 -1.24 1.87
C MET A 53 -12.32 -1.18 0.44
N THR A 54 -12.24 0.02 -0.12
CA THR A 54 -11.68 0.24 -1.46
C THR A 54 -10.32 0.93 -1.34
N ALA A 55 -9.47 0.77 -2.36
CA ALA A 55 -8.17 1.45 -2.43
C ALA A 55 -8.30 2.99 -2.28
N MET A 56 -9.39 3.58 -2.78
CA MET A 56 -9.67 5.02 -2.66
C MET A 56 -9.98 5.49 -1.23
N GLN A 57 -10.25 4.58 -0.32
CA GLN A 57 -10.52 4.90 1.09
C GLN A 57 -9.27 4.87 1.95
N LEU A 58 -8.18 4.27 1.46
CA LEU A 58 -6.89 4.33 2.13
C LEU A 58 -6.25 5.71 1.97
N THR A 59 -5.50 6.11 2.98
CA THR A 59 -4.57 7.23 2.87
C THR A 59 -3.30 6.77 2.18
N PHE A 60 -2.63 7.67 1.49
CA PHE A 60 -1.33 7.42 0.89
C PHE A 60 -0.42 8.63 1.02
N GLY A 61 0.88 8.41 0.95
CA GLY A 61 1.93 9.41 0.82
C GLY A 61 2.90 8.98 -0.27
N VAL A 62 3.58 9.94 -0.88
CA VAL A 62 4.57 9.68 -1.93
C VAL A 62 5.81 10.51 -1.68
N GLU A 63 6.97 9.87 -1.79
CA GLU A 63 8.28 10.50 -1.83
C GLU A 63 8.82 10.39 -3.25
N ILE A 64 9.08 11.54 -3.88
CA ILE A 64 9.54 11.63 -5.28
C ILE A 64 10.94 12.18 -5.29
N GLU A 65 11.92 11.30 -5.47
CA GLU A 65 13.32 11.68 -5.57
C GLU A 65 13.63 12.21 -6.97
N THR A 66 14.25 13.40 -7.03
CA THR A 66 14.59 14.10 -8.26
C THR A 66 15.93 14.82 -8.16
N TYR A 67 16.48 15.23 -9.30
CA TYR A 67 17.62 16.12 -9.38
C TYR A 67 17.38 17.21 -10.45
N ASN A 68 18.31 18.14 -10.61
CA ASN A 68 18.25 19.27 -11.56
C ASN A 68 17.07 20.21 -11.33
N VAL A 69 16.61 20.31 -10.08
CA VAL A 69 15.48 21.20 -9.73
C VAL A 69 15.92 22.65 -9.70
N ASN A 70 15.23 23.51 -10.43
CA ASN A 70 15.41 24.96 -10.32
C ASN A 70 14.66 25.47 -9.08
N ARG A 71 15.41 25.68 -8.00
CA ARG A 71 14.84 26.10 -6.69
C ARG A 71 14.27 27.51 -6.72
N ASP A 72 14.83 28.40 -7.54
CA ASP A 72 14.36 29.80 -7.63
C ASP A 72 12.96 29.88 -8.27
N LEU A 73 12.67 28.98 -9.21
CA LEU A 73 11.35 28.88 -9.84
C LEU A 73 10.34 28.07 -9.02
N MET A 74 10.80 27.25 -8.08
CA MET A 74 9.94 26.28 -7.38
C MET A 74 8.81 26.99 -6.62
N VAL A 75 9.09 28.08 -5.89
CA VAL A 75 8.08 28.76 -5.08
C VAL A 75 6.99 29.37 -5.95
N SER A 76 7.39 30.08 -7.02
CA SER A 76 6.43 30.71 -7.94
C SER A 76 5.61 29.66 -8.70
N GLN A 77 6.26 28.60 -9.15
CA GLN A 77 5.59 27.53 -9.90
C GLN A 77 4.66 26.69 -9.03
N ALA A 78 5.05 26.44 -7.78
CA ALA A 78 4.19 25.77 -6.81
C ALA A 78 2.94 26.63 -6.50
N ALA A 79 3.10 27.92 -6.30
CA ALA A 79 1.98 28.83 -6.10
C ALA A 79 1.05 28.89 -7.32
N PHE A 80 1.60 28.89 -8.54
CA PHE A 80 0.81 28.84 -9.77
C PHE A 80 -0.01 27.55 -9.93
N ASN A 81 0.48 26.45 -9.40
CA ASN A 81 -0.17 25.14 -9.44
C ASN A 81 -0.98 24.82 -8.16
N ASP A 82 -1.30 25.80 -7.33
CA ASP A 82 -2.03 25.62 -6.07
C ASP A 82 -1.42 24.53 -5.17
N LEU A 83 -0.07 24.50 -5.11
CA LEU A 83 0.69 23.53 -4.33
C LEU A 83 1.29 24.20 -3.10
N PRO A 84 0.77 23.99 -1.89
CA PRO A 84 1.37 24.50 -0.68
C PRO A 84 2.67 23.77 -0.38
N ILE A 85 3.81 24.48 -0.45
CA ILE A 85 5.14 23.87 -0.28
C ILE A 85 5.87 24.42 0.94
N ARG A 86 6.83 23.62 1.42
CA ARG A 86 7.81 23.99 2.41
C ARG A 86 9.19 23.45 2.00
N TYR A 87 10.21 24.28 2.10
CA TYR A 87 11.60 23.83 2.00
C TYR A 87 12.12 23.49 3.38
N GLU A 88 12.69 22.31 3.51
CA GLU A 88 13.31 21.83 4.75
C GLU A 88 14.68 21.28 4.45
N GLY A 89 15.58 21.26 5.44
CA GLY A 89 16.81 20.51 5.36
C GLY A 89 16.55 19.00 5.40
N TYR A 90 17.48 18.25 5.93
CA TYR A 90 17.29 16.82 6.16
C TYR A 90 16.26 16.60 7.28
N ASN A 91 15.01 16.29 6.92
CA ASN A 91 13.93 16.03 7.86
C ASN A 91 13.03 14.91 7.35
N HIS A 92 13.13 13.72 7.96
CA HIS A 92 12.35 12.54 7.60
C HIS A 92 11.31 12.17 8.67
N HIS A 93 11.07 13.00 9.69
CA HIS A 93 10.35 12.58 10.88
C HIS A 93 8.97 13.20 11.08
N ASP A 94 8.71 14.37 10.49
CA ASP A 94 7.45 15.08 10.74
C ASP A 94 6.48 14.93 9.55
N SER A 95 5.21 14.65 9.84
CA SER A 95 4.13 14.77 8.88
C SER A 95 3.54 16.18 8.96
N HIS A 96 3.44 16.85 7.81
CA HIS A 96 2.87 18.19 7.68
C HIS A 96 1.69 18.16 6.72
N ASP A 97 0.87 19.20 6.77
CA ASP A 97 -0.25 19.39 5.83
C ASP A 97 0.19 19.99 4.47
N THR A 98 1.50 20.15 4.26
CA THR A 98 2.09 20.75 3.06
C THR A 98 3.06 19.78 2.38
N PHE A 99 3.29 19.97 1.09
CA PHE A 99 4.37 19.29 0.37
C PHE A 99 5.72 19.80 0.87
N ARG A 100 6.61 18.88 1.20
CA ARG A 100 7.95 19.19 1.68
C ARG A 100 8.98 18.90 0.61
N PHE A 101 9.92 19.79 0.47
CA PHE A 101 11.08 19.63 -0.38
C PHE A 101 12.30 19.49 0.52
N VAL A 102 12.83 18.27 0.62
CA VAL A 102 13.88 17.91 1.56
C VAL A 102 15.17 17.53 0.82
N SER A 103 16.29 17.71 1.48
CA SER A 103 17.59 17.29 0.94
C SER A 103 17.77 15.78 1.18
N ASP A 104 18.15 15.03 0.14
CA ASP A 104 18.56 13.62 0.25
C ASP A 104 19.95 13.42 -0.35
N GLY A 105 20.89 12.96 0.49
CA GLY A 105 22.27 12.71 0.09
C GLY A 105 22.47 11.46 -0.76
N SER A 106 21.49 10.60 -0.92
CA SER A 106 21.56 9.40 -1.76
C SER A 106 21.35 9.72 -3.25
N ILE A 107 20.76 10.89 -3.56
CA ILE A 107 20.46 11.30 -4.93
C ILE A 107 21.69 11.90 -5.62
N SER A 108 22.12 11.28 -6.70
CA SER A 108 23.22 11.77 -7.52
C SER A 108 22.73 12.76 -8.57
N GLY A 109 23.42 13.90 -8.72
CA GLY A 109 23.10 14.93 -9.69
C GLY A 109 23.19 16.35 -9.09
N ILE A 110 22.96 17.36 -9.93
CA ILE A 110 22.93 18.76 -9.47
C ILE A 110 21.56 19.07 -8.84
N ASN A 111 21.57 19.89 -7.81
CA ASN A 111 20.34 20.30 -7.12
C ASN A 111 19.39 19.12 -6.82
N PRO A 112 19.85 18.10 -6.08
CA PRO A 112 19.02 16.98 -5.70
C PRO A 112 17.95 17.44 -4.72
N ILE A 113 16.75 16.87 -4.85
CA ILE A 113 15.65 17.14 -3.93
C ILE A 113 14.64 15.98 -3.91
N GLU A 114 14.14 15.70 -2.76
CA GLU A 114 13.03 14.79 -2.55
C GLU A 114 11.76 15.60 -2.26
N CYS A 115 10.70 15.36 -3.03
CA CYS A 115 9.37 15.89 -2.80
C CYS A 115 8.55 14.90 -1.99
N VAL A 116 8.26 15.24 -0.73
CA VAL A 116 7.46 14.43 0.18
C VAL A 116 6.05 15.02 0.27
N THR A 117 5.04 14.23 -0.08
CA THR A 117 3.65 14.69 -0.02
C THR A 117 3.13 14.72 1.42
N PRO A 118 2.11 15.53 1.73
CA PRO A 118 1.30 15.31 2.92
C PRO A 118 0.54 14.00 2.85
N ILE A 119 -0.25 13.68 3.88
CA ILE A 119 -1.16 12.52 3.85
C ILE A 119 -2.29 12.81 2.86
N LEU A 120 -2.29 12.08 1.75
CA LEU A 120 -3.25 12.20 0.66
C LEU A 120 -4.35 11.13 0.75
N LYS A 121 -5.52 11.43 0.14
CA LYS A 121 -6.63 10.48 0.11
C LYS A 121 -7.57 10.76 -1.06
N GLY A 122 -8.06 9.70 -1.68
CA GLY A 122 -9.14 9.76 -2.66
C GLY A 122 -8.81 10.61 -3.88
N ARG A 123 -9.84 11.20 -4.49
CA ARG A 123 -9.72 12.00 -5.72
C ARG A 123 -8.90 13.27 -5.48
N ASP A 124 -9.16 13.97 -4.39
CA ASP A 124 -8.46 15.23 -4.07
C ASP A 124 -6.97 14.99 -3.83
N GLY A 125 -6.62 13.89 -3.15
CA GLY A 125 -5.23 13.49 -2.97
C GLY A 125 -4.52 13.21 -4.30
N PHE A 126 -5.19 12.55 -5.25
CA PHE A 126 -4.62 12.34 -6.58
C PHE A 126 -4.51 13.65 -7.39
N SER A 127 -5.45 14.58 -7.23
CA SER A 127 -5.35 15.92 -7.86
C SER A 127 -4.16 16.71 -7.32
N ALA A 128 -3.94 16.70 -6.00
CA ALA A 128 -2.79 17.34 -5.38
C ALA A 128 -1.46 16.70 -5.82
N LEU A 129 -1.41 15.36 -5.95
CA LEU A 129 -0.25 14.65 -6.50
C LEU A 129 0.02 15.01 -7.97
N GLU A 130 -1.02 15.23 -8.78
CA GLU A 130 -0.89 15.68 -10.17
C GLU A 130 -0.25 17.06 -10.23
N ASN A 131 -0.70 18.00 -9.39
CA ASN A 131 -0.13 19.34 -9.27
C ASN A 131 1.36 19.30 -8.86
N ALA A 132 1.72 18.40 -7.93
CA ALA A 132 3.12 18.21 -7.54
C ALA A 132 3.98 17.70 -8.71
N CYS A 133 3.51 16.71 -9.44
CA CYS A 133 4.21 16.19 -10.62
C CYS A 133 4.36 17.26 -11.71
N LYS A 134 3.32 18.06 -11.95
CA LYS A 134 3.33 19.18 -12.87
C LYS A 134 4.39 20.20 -12.46
N THR A 135 4.38 20.63 -11.20
CA THR A 135 5.35 21.60 -10.65
C THR A 135 6.77 21.09 -10.81
N LEU A 136 7.05 19.82 -10.43
CA LEU A 136 8.38 19.23 -10.61
C LEU A 136 8.86 19.25 -12.07
N ASN A 137 7.99 18.92 -13.02
CA ASN A 137 8.34 18.96 -14.44
C ASN A 137 8.61 20.39 -14.94
N GLU A 138 7.82 21.36 -14.51
CA GLU A 138 7.95 22.77 -14.91
C GLU A 138 9.20 23.46 -14.35
N VAL A 139 9.71 23.00 -13.19
CA VAL A 139 10.99 23.47 -12.63
C VAL A 139 12.21 22.68 -13.12
N GLY A 140 12.02 21.81 -14.11
CA GLY A 140 13.09 21.07 -14.77
C GLY A 140 13.61 19.85 -14.03
N ALA A 141 12.84 19.29 -13.06
CA ALA A 141 13.19 18.09 -12.33
C ALA A 141 13.43 16.91 -13.26
N LYS A 142 14.47 16.14 -12.98
CA LYS A 142 14.87 14.93 -13.71
C LYS A 142 15.02 13.77 -12.76
N VAL A 143 15.00 12.58 -13.33
CA VAL A 143 15.22 11.31 -12.62
C VAL A 143 16.37 10.53 -13.25
N ASN A 144 17.08 9.75 -12.45
CA ASN A 144 18.17 8.91 -12.90
C ASN A 144 18.18 7.57 -12.13
N ARG A 145 19.25 6.78 -12.28
CA ARG A 145 19.39 5.48 -11.64
C ARG A 145 19.41 5.55 -10.10
N SER A 146 19.87 6.66 -9.52
CA SER A 146 19.91 6.83 -8.06
C SER A 146 18.54 7.19 -7.48
N THR A 147 17.64 7.80 -8.27
CA THR A 147 16.35 8.26 -7.79
C THR A 147 15.33 7.12 -7.64
N GLY A 148 14.57 7.15 -6.54
CA GLY A 148 13.47 6.25 -6.23
C GLY A 148 12.12 6.96 -6.23
N LEU A 149 11.08 6.18 -6.13
CA LEU A 149 9.71 6.59 -5.84
C LEU A 149 9.21 5.70 -4.72
N HIS A 150 8.97 6.27 -3.55
CA HIS A 150 8.46 5.54 -2.42
C HIS A 150 6.98 5.86 -2.21
N VAL A 151 6.19 4.84 -1.95
CA VAL A 151 4.74 4.96 -1.75
C VAL A 151 4.37 4.40 -0.39
N HIS A 152 3.82 5.24 0.47
CA HIS A 152 3.28 4.87 1.77
C HIS A 152 1.77 4.64 1.67
N ILE A 153 1.30 3.50 2.12
CA ILE A 153 -0.14 3.20 2.21
C ILE A 153 -0.53 3.05 3.68
N GLY A 154 -1.57 3.76 4.10
CA GLY A 154 -2.05 3.73 5.48
C GLY A 154 -2.44 2.33 5.94
N ALA A 155 -1.84 1.87 7.04
CA ALA A 155 -1.97 0.51 7.57
C ALA A 155 -2.44 0.46 9.03
N ALA A 156 -2.75 1.60 9.66
CA ALA A 156 -3.12 1.68 11.08
C ALA A 156 -4.33 0.80 11.45
N LYS A 157 -5.23 0.56 10.50
CA LYS A 157 -6.46 -0.23 10.71
C LYS A 157 -6.31 -1.72 10.37
N LEU A 158 -5.17 -2.15 9.83
CA LEU A 158 -4.94 -3.56 9.54
C LEU A 158 -4.77 -4.36 10.83
N THR A 159 -5.34 -5.55 10.88
CA THR A 159 -4.93 -6.54 11.89
C THR A 159 -3.50 -6.98 11.65
N VAL A 160 -2.90 -7.67 12.61
CA VAL A 160 -1.53 -8.22 12.43
C VAL A 160 -1.49 -9.21 11.26
N GLU A 161 -2.48 -10.08 11.16
CA GLU A 161 -2.58 -11.06 10.07
C GLU A 161 -2.69 -10.36 8.70
N GLN A 162 -3.58 -9.37 8.57
CA GLN A 162 -3.73 -8.57 7.34
C GLN A 162 -2.42 -7.85 6.97
N TYR A 163 -1.71 -7.34 7.96
CA TYR A 163 -0.41 -6.72 7.77
C TYR A 163 0.62 -7.72 7.22
N ILE A 164 0.76 -8.90 7.83
CA ILE A 164 1.64 -9.97 7.37
C ILE A 164 1.28 -10.40 5.94
N ASN A 165 -0.02 -10.52 5.63
CA ASN A 165 -0.49 -10.93 4.31
C ASN A 165 -0.03 -9.97 3.20
N VAL A 166 0.11 -8.65 3.47
CA VAL A 166 0.62 -7.70 2.46
C VAL A 166 2.04 -8.07 2.04
N PHE A 167 2.93 -8.37 2.97
CA PHE A 167 4.32 -8.75 2.67
C PHE A 167 4.40 -10.12 1.99
N ALA A 168 3.64 -11.10 2.50
CA ALA A 168 3.59 -12.44 1.90
C ALA A 168 3.05 -12.39 0.46
N ASN A 169 2.00 -11.63 0.20
CA ASN A 169 1.44 -11.46 -1.14
C ASN A 169 2.40 -10.72 -2.06
N TYR A 170 3.09 -9.68 -1.55
CA TYR A 170 4.10 -8.99 -2.35
C TYR A 170 5.24 -9.94 -2.75
N GLN A 171 5.71 -10.78 -1.83
CA GLN A 171 6.73 -11.79 -2.10
C GLN A 171 6.31 -12.74 -3.23
N MET A 172 5.04 -13.19 -3.24
CA MET A 172 4.50 -14.04 -4.31
C MET A 172 4.35 -13.32 -5.65
N LEU A 173 4.19 -12.00 -5.63
CA LEU A 173 4.05 -11.14 -6.80
C LEU A 173 5.39 -10.59 -7.32
N GLU A 174 6.46 -10.65 -6.53
CA GLU A 174 7.70 -9.92 -6.77
C GLU A 174 8.29 -10.19 -8.16
N ALA A 175 8.36 -11.44 -8.58
CA ALA A 175 8.91 -11.81 -9.89
C ALA A 175 8.13 -11.17 -11.05
N VAL A 176 6.81 -11.06 -10.92
CA VAL A 176 5.97 -10.39 -11.92
C VAL A 176 6.12 -8.87 -11.84
N ILE A 177 6.19 -8.30 -10.65
CA ILE A 177 6.44 -6.86 -10.44
C ILE A 177 7.78 -6.47 -11.07
N ASP A 178 8.83 -7.25 -10.88
CA ASP A 178 10.15 -7.02 -11.47
C ASP A 178 10.07 -6.85 -13.00
N THR A 179 9.17 -7.53 -13.68
CA THR A 179 9.05 -7.44 -15.16
C THR A 179 8.70 -6.05 -15.68
N PHE A 180 8.02 -5.22 -14.88
CA PHE A 180 7.63 -3.86 -15.26
C PHE A 180 8.33 -2.76 -14.45
N MET A 181 9.40 -3.11 -13.73
CA MET A 181 10.31 -2.18 -13.06
C MET A 181 11.58 -1.98 -13.88
N ALA A 182 12.30 -0.86 -13.66
CA ALA A 182 13.61 -0.65 -14.27
C ALA A 182 14.62 -1.69 -13.75
N ASN A 183 15.63 -2.04 -14.57
CA ASN A 183 16.64 -3.04 -14.23
C ASN A 183 17.31 -2.79 -12.87
N SER A 184 17.55 -1.52 -12.50
CA SER A 184 18.12 -1.13 -11.21
C SER A 184 17.19 -1.42 -10.00
N ARG A 185 15.96 -1.83 -10.23
CA ARG A 185 14.94 -2.08 -9.19
C ARG A 185 14.45 -3.54 -9.18
N ARG A 186 15.10 -4.42 -9.97
CA ARG A 186 14.77 -5.85 -10.07
C ARG A 186 15.70 -6.68 -9.18
N ALA A 187 15.20 -7.82 -8.72
CA ALA A 187 15.93 -8.74 -7.83
C ALA A 187 16.66 -7.98 -6.70
N ASN A 188 17.95 -8.19 -6.54
CA ASN A 188 18.82 -7.48 -5.58
C ASN A 188 19.76 -6.46 -6.26
N ASN A 189 19.37 -5.88 -7.39
CA ASN A 189 20.20 -4.93 -8.13
C ASN A 189 20.38 -3.56 -7.44
N ASN A 190 19.71 -3.35 -6.31
CA ASN A 190 19.79 -2.12 -5.54
C ASN A 190 19.76 -2.43 -4.03
N THR A 191 20.78 -1.96 -3.31
CA THR A 191 20.90 -2.17 -1.85
C THR A 191 19.80 -1.47 -1.04
N TYR A 192 19.18 -0.44 -1.59
CA TYR A 192 18.08 0.30 -0.93
C TYR A 192 16.68 -0.28 -1.22
N CYS A 193 16.57 -1.30 -2.06
CA CYS A 193 15.32 -2.01 -2.30
C CYS A 193 15.58 -3.50 -2.62
N GLN A 194 15.98 -4.24 -1.60
CA GLN A 194 16.31 -5.67 -1.69
C GLN A 194 15.05 -6.52 -1.88
N SER A 195 15.24 -7.70 -2.45
CA SER A 195 14.18 -8.68 -2.68
C SER A 195 13.59 -9.21 -1.36
N LEU A 196 12.29 -9.48 -1.37
CA LEU A 196 11.61 -10.20 -0.29
C LEU A 196 11.74 -11.73 -0.46
N ILE A 197 12.24 -12.21 -1.60
CA ILE A 197 12.39 -13.65 -1.83
C ILE A 197 13.42 -14.20 -0.84
N GLY A 198 13.01 -15.22 -0.07
CA GLY A 198 13.82 -15.80 1.00
C GLY A 198 13.51 -15.26 2.40
N VAL A 199 12.77 -14.16 2.54
CA VAL A 199 12.29 -13.70 3.85
C VAL A 199 11.27 -14.70 4.40
N ASN A 200 11.50 -15.21 5.61
CA ASN A 200 10.57 -16.14 6.24
C ASN A 200 9.50 -15.40 7.05
N LEU A 201 8.27 -15.42 6.55
CA LEU A 201 7.10 -14.81 7.20
C LEU A 201 6.16 -15.85 7.84
N THR A 202 6.55 -17.13 7.86
CA THR A 202 5.65 -18.21 8.29
C THR A 202 5.34 -18.14 9.79
N ASP A 203 6.33 -17.82 10.58
CA ASP A 203 6.24 -17.81 12.05
C ASP A 203 5.93 -16.44 12.65
N CYS A 204 5.78 -15.42 11.81
CA CYS A 204 5.46 -14.07 12.28
C CYS A 204 4.06 -14.02 12.90
N LYS A 205 3.95 -13.54 14.13
CA LYS A 205 2.71 -13.37 14.90
C LYS A 205 2.46 -11.93 15.30
N THR A 206 3.48 -11.09 15.20
CA THR A 206 3.44 -9.67 15.53
C THR A 206 4.05 -8.85 14.40
N ARG A 207 3.85 -7.53 14.44
CA ARG A 207 4.52 -6.63 13.49
C ARG A 207 6.02 -6.54 13.74
N GLU A 208 6.42 -6.75 14.98
CA GLU A 208 7.83 -6.82 15.37
C GLU A 208 8.51 -8.05 14.76
N ASP A 209 7.83 -9.22 14.77
CA ASP A 209 8.38 -10.42 14.11
C ASP A 209 8.61 -10.18 12.62
N VAL A 210 7.69 -9.44 11.95
CA VAL A 210 7.89 -9.04 10.55
C VAL A 210 9.13 -8.17 10.42
N TRP A 211 9.30 -7.17 11.28
CA TRP A 211 10.49 -6.32 11.25
C TRP A 211 11.79 -7.11 11.41
N GLN A 212 11.80 -8.05 12.35
CA GLN A 212 12.94 -8.94 12.57
C GLN A 212 13.21 -9.89 11.40
N ALA A 213 12.15 -10.42 10.76
CA ALA A 213 12.28 -11.26 9.56
C ALA A 213 12.93 -10.51 8.38
N PHE A 214 12.89 -9.18 8.38
CA PHE A 214 13.56 -8.30 7.43
C PHE A 214 14.95 -7.83 7.93
N ASP A 215 15.61 -8.59 8.80
CA ASP A 215 16.92 -8.28 9.40
C ASP A 215 16.96 -6.89 10.07
N SER A 216 15.82 -6.43 10.58
CA SER A 216 15.65 -5.08 11.14
C SER A 216 16.15 -3.99 10.16
N SER A 217 15.85 -4.16 8.87
CA SER A 217 16.29 -3.27 7.79
C SER A 217 15.11 -2.71 6.99
N ARG A 218 15.14 -1.41 6.74
CA ARG A 218 14.18 -0.72 5.87
C ARG A 218 14.46 -0.87 4.37
N TYR A 219 15.60 -1.44 4.00
CA TYR A 219 16.11 -1.44 2.63
C TYR A 219 15.58 -2.61 1.78
N TYR A 220 14.35 -3.01 1.99
CA TYR A 220 13.65 -3.97 1.16
C TYR A 220 12.65 -3.27 0.21
N LYS A 221 12.20 -3.95 -0.83
CA LYS A 221 11.18 -3.46 -1.78
C LYS A 221 9.88 -3.05 -1.10
N VAL A 222 9.57 -3.68 0.03
CA VAL A 222 8.51 -3.26 0.96
C VAL A 222 9.12 -3.15 2.35
N ASN A 223 8.99 -1.99 2.98
CA ASN A 223 9.60 -1.65 4.25
C ASN A 223 8.59 -1.77 5.40
N PRO A 224 8.79 -2.69 6.35
CA PRO A 224 7.94 -2.81 7.54
C PRO A 224 8.20 -1.74 8.61
N GLU A 225 9.40 -1.14 8.68
CA GLU A 225 9.76 -0.13 9.69
C GLU A 225 8.83 1.09 9.65
N SER A 226 8.32 1.45 8.45
CA SER A 226 7.46 2.62 8.28
C SER A 226 6.17 2.54 9.11
N PHE A 227 5.77 1.34 9.57
CA PHE A 227 4.63 1.20 10.46
C PHE A 227 4.88 1.80 11.85
N SER A 228 6.08 1.64 12.42
CA SER A 228 6.41 2.18 13.74
C SER A 228 6.31 3.71 13.76
N ARG A 229 6.80 4.36 12.71
CA ARG A 229 6.90 5.82 12.56
C ARG A 229 5.62 6.46 12.04
N HIS A 230 5.06 5.92 10.95
CA HIS A 230 4.00 6.58 10.16
C HIS A 230 2.69 5.79 10.13
N LYS A 231 2.63 4.60 10.74
CA LYS A 231 1.48 3.66 10.65
C LYS A 231 1.13 3.30 9.20
N THR A 232 2.15 3.22 8.34
CA THR A 232 2.04 2.88 6.92
C THR A 232 2.84 1.63 6.57
N ILE A 233 2.58 1.05 5.42
CA ILE A 233 3.49 0.14 4.71
C ILE A 233 4.10 0.96 3.57
N GLU A 234 5.43 0.98 3.47
CA GLU A 234 6.17 1.72 2.44
C GLU A 234 6.61 0.75 1.34
N PHE A 235 6.30 1.10 0.09
CA PHE A 235 6.70 0.39 -1.13
C PHE A 235 7.82 1.18 -1.81
N ARG A 236 9.04 0.65 -1.81
CA ARG A 236 10.27 1.32 -2.24
C ARG A 236 10.78 0.89 -3.62
N GLN A 237 10.12 -0.07 -4.25
CA GLN A 237 10.67 -0.72 -5.45
C GLN A 237 10.66 0.16 -6.71
N HIS A 238 9.74 1.12 -6.84
CA HIS A 238 9.59 1.85 -8.09
C HIS A 238 10.78 2.79 -8.34
N GLN A 239 11.28 2.83 -9.57
CA GLN A 239 12.28 3.82 -9.98
C GLN A 239 11.71 5.24 -9.91
N GLY A 240 12.58 6.25 -9.78
CA GLY A 240 12.20 7.65 -9.81
C GLY A 240 11.33 7.99 -11.02
N SER A 241 10.35 8.86 -10.83
CA SER A 241 9.44 9.33 -11.88
C SER A 241 8.80 10.65 -11.49
N THR A 242 8.64 11.56 -12.45
CA THR A 242 7.80 12.76 -12.34
C THR A 242 6.54 12.64 -13.21
N ASP A 243 6.35 11.49 -13.88
CA ASP A 243 5.18 11.19 -14.70
C ASP A 243 4.01 10.80 -13.79
N TYR A 244 3.03 11.68 -13.67
CA TYR A 244 1.85 11.47 -12.84
C TYR A 244 1.13 10.15 -13.12
N THR A 245 0.99 9.78 -14.39
CA THR A 245 0.29 8.54 -14.76
C THR A 245 1.00 7.31 -14.19
N LYS A 246 2.32 7.26 -14.27
CA LYS A 246 3.12 6.17 -13.69
C LYS A 246 3.00 6.12 -12.18
N ILE A 247 3.12 7.29 -11.52
CA ILE A 247 3.02 7.39 -10.06
C ILE A 247 1.62 6.98 -9.60
N LYS A 248 0.57 7.52 -10.21
CA LYS A 248 -0.83 7.17 -9.91
C LYS A 248 -1.09 5.68 -10.05
N MET A 249 -0.61 5.06 -11.13
CA MET A 249 -0.80 3.62 -11.35
C MET A 249 -0.06 2.79 -10.31
N TRP A 250 1.13 3.21 -9.87
CA TRP A 250 1.86 2.52 -8.82
C TRP A 250 1.20 2.69 -7.44
N VAL A 251 0.78 3.89 -7.07
CA VAL A 251 -0.01 4.13 -5.85
C VAL A 251 -1.27 3.27 -5.85
N THR A 252 -1.99 3.22 -6.99
CA THR A 252 -3.19 2.40 -7.13
C THR A 252 -2.90 0.91 -6.97
N PHE A 253 -1.79 0.41 -7.55
CA PHE A 253 -1.34 -0.96 -7.37
C PHE A 253 -1.09 -1.29 -5.90
N CYS A 254 -0.29 -0.47 -5.22
CA CYS A 254 0.04 -0.66 -3.81
C CYS A 254 -1.21 -0.64 -2.90
N ALA A 255 -2.10 0.34 -3.10
CA ALA A 255 -3.32 0.46 -2.33
C ALA A 255 -4.28 -0.74 -2.56
N LYS A 256 -4.40 -1.22 -3.81
CA LYS A 256 -5.21 -2.40 -4.13
C LYS A 256 -4.62 -3.69 -3.57
N LEU A 257 -3.30 -3.84 -3.58
CA LEU A 257 -2.63 -4.96 -2.93
C LEU A 257 -2.95 -4.98 -1.43
N VAL A 258 -2.83 -3.83 -0.75
CA VAL A 258 -3.14 -3.73 0.68
C VAL A 258 -4.59 -4.12 0.95
N VAL A 259 -5.55 -3.58 0.18
CA VAL A 259 -6.98 -3.91 0.36
C VAL A 259 -7.25 -5.39 0.09
N TRP A 260 -6.70 -5.94 -0.99
CA TRP A 260 -6.89 -7.35 -1.34
C TRP A 260 -6.30 -8.30 -0.28
N SER A 261 -5.17 -7.93 0.30
CA SER A 261 -4.49 -8.69 1.35
C SER A 261 -5.25 -8.73 2.69
N MET A 262 -6.26 -7.89 2.87
CA MET A 262 -7.11 -7.94 4.08
C MET A 262 -7.87 -9.26 4.20
N ASP A 263 -8.27 -9.83 3.07
CA ASP A 263 -9.12 -11.02 3.02
C ASP A 263 -8.45 -12.19 2.26
N ASN A 264 -7.23 -11.99 1.73
CA ASN A 264 -6.59 -12.95 0.85
C ASN A 264 -5.10 -13.12 1.16
N ARG A 265 -4.63 -14.37 1.06
CA ARG A 265 -3.21 -14.75 1.10
C ARG A 265 -2.90 -15.69 -0.04
N MET A 266 -1.88 -15.35 -0.84
CA MET A 266 -1.40 -16.20 -1.93
C MET A 266 -0.60 -17.38 -1.35
N THR A 267 -0.79 -18.54 -1.93
CA THR A 267 -0.09 -19.78 -1.53
C THR A 267 1.01 -20.17 -2.50
N ALA A 268 1.08 -19.53 -3.67
CA ALA A 268 2.09 -19.77 -4.69
C ALA A 268 2.38 -18.50 -5.49
N PRO A 269 3.62 -18.34 -6.01
CA PRO A 269 3.97 -17.26 -6.94
C PRO A 269 3.16 -17.34 -8.22
N ILE A 270 2.89 -16.18 -8.82
CA ILE A 270 2.29 -16.07 -10.14
C ILE A 270 3.34 -15.68 -11.19
N SER A 271 3.07 -15.97 -12.46
CA SER A 271 4.03 -15.75 -13.57
C SER A 271 3.59 -14.66 -14.56
N SER A 272 2.34 -14.22 -14.49
CA SER A 272 1.77 -13.26 -15.45
C SER A 272 1.11 -12.06 -14.78
N ILE A 273 1.19 -10.90 -15.42
CA ILE A 273 0.44 -9.70 -15.01
C ILE A 273 -1.07 -9.96 -15.08
N ASP A 274 -1.49 -10.82 -16.01
CA ASP A 274 -2.91 -11.16 -16.18
C ASP A 274 -3.46 -11.98 -15.00
N ASP A 275 -2.59 -12.65 -14.24
CA ASP A 275 -2.97 -13.43 -13.06
C ASP A 275 -3.06 -12.59 -11.77
N ILE A 276 -2.69 -11.29 -11.81
CA ILE A 276 -2.81 -10.41 -10.64
C ILE A 276 -4.29 -10.21 -10.31
N PRO A 277 -4.80 -10.71 -9.16
CA PRO A 277 -6.24 -10.85 -8.94
C PRO A 277 -6.96 -9.52 -8.68
N PHE A 278 -6.25 -8.52 -8.16
CA PHE A 278 -6.83 -7.23 -7.77
C PHE A 278 -6.76 -6.15 -8.86
N LEU A 279 -6.08 -6.40 -9.98
CA LEU A 279 -6.00 -5.46 -11.09
C LEU A 279 -7.15 -5.64 -12.09
N ASN A 280 -7.72 -4.53 -12.54
CA ASN A 280 -8.67 -4.53 -13.65
C ASN A 280 -7.96 -4.58 -15.02
N LYS A 281 -8.74 -4.73 -16.12
CA LYS A 281 -8.22 -4.83 -17.50
C LYS A 281 -7.34 -3.64 -17.90
N THR A 282 -7.73 -2.42 -17.55
CA THR A 282 -6.99 -1.19 -17.88
C THR A 282 -5.64 -1.14 -17.16
N GLU A 283 -5.61 -1.52 -15.89
CA GLU A 283 -4.40 -1.57 -15.08
C GLU A 283 -3.43 -2.66 -15.57
N LYS A 284 -3.96 -3.87 -15.87
CA LYS A 284 -3.17 -4.95 -16.47
C LYS A 284 -2.57 -4.52 -17.81
N ALA A 285 -3.34 -3.86 -18.66
CA ALA A 285 -2.86 -3.33 -19.95
C ALA A 285 -1.77 -2.25 -19.76
N PHE A 286 -1.89 -1.40 -18.73
CA PHE A 286 -0.86 -0.42 -18.39
C PHE A 286 0.47 -1.10 -18.02
N PHE A 287 0.45 -2.03 -17.07
CA PHE A 287 1.66 -2.72 -16.62
C PHE A 287 2.26 -3.61 -17.72
N SER A 288 1.44 -4.22 -18.58
CA SER A 288 1.91 -4.98 -19.74
C SER A 288 2.64 -4.10 -20.76
N ARG A 289 2.17 -2.87 -21.00
CA ARG A 289 2.90 -1.87 -21.81
C ARG A 289 4.22 -1.47 -21.16
N ARG A 290 4.23 -1.25 -19.83
CA ARG A 290 5.45 -0.94 -19.08
C ARG A 290 6.48 -2.06 -19.19
N LYS A 291 6.05 -3.32 -19.06
CA LYS A 291 6.92 -4.49 -19.28
C LYS A 291 7.60 -4.45 -20.65
N LYS A 292 6.83 -4.19 -21.73
CA LYS A 292 7.37 -4.09 -23.09
C LYS A 292 8.36 -2.93 -23.27
N GLN A 293 8.16 -1.81 -22.58
CA GLN A 293 9.04 -0.64 -22.64
C GLN A 293 10.37 -0.85 -21.90
N LEU A 294 10.43 -1.80 -20.96
CA LEU A 294 11.56 -2.07 -20.09
C LEU A 294 12.24 -3.42 -20.38
N ALA A 295 11.74 -4.16 -21.36
CA ALA A 295 12.37 -5.37 -21.89
C ALA A 295 13.55 -4.99 -22.78
#